data_b0754eeaf6104922f6cbe5e7c11d4be9
#
_entry.id   b0754eeaf6104922f6cbe5e7c11d4be9
#
_cell.length_a   1.000
_cell.length_b   1.000
_cell.length_c   1.000
_cell.angle_alpha   90.00
_cell.angle_beta   90.00
_cell.angle_gamma   90.00
#
_symmetry.space_group_name_H-M   'P 1'
#
loop_
_entity.id
_entity.type
_entity.pdbx_description
1 polymer ?
#
loop_
_entity_poly.entity_id
_entity_poly.type
_entity_poly.pdbx_seq_one_letter_code
_entity_poly.pdbx_strand_id
1 'polypeptide(L)'
;MKIVCLGGGPSGLYLGICLKLQDPTHEVAVYERNRPDDTFGWGVVFSDQTVDNLLQTDPVSGQRMVKEFIHWDMIDCHFKGEVQRSDGHGFIGLGRKRMLQMLHERCRELGVELHFEAEFSPEDVNTRFADADVIVASDGLNSKIRNSDLETFDCNIDVRSNKFVWLGTKQTFRDAFTFIFEET
;
A
#
# COMPACT_ATOMS: atom_id res chain seq x y z
N MET A 1 -16.38 8.36 -16.28
CA MET A 1 -16.62 6.97 -15.85
C MET A 1 -16.86 6.94 -14.36
N LYS A 2 -17.71 6.03 -13.88
CA LYS A 2 -17.91 5.72 -12.47
C LYS A 2 -17.04 4.52 -12.08
N ILE A 3 -16.08 4.73 -11.19
CA ILE A 3 -15.07 3.73 -10.82
C ILE A 3 -15.14 3.49 -9.32
N VAL A 4 -15.26 2.23 -8.92
CA VAL A 4 -15.32 1.81 -7.51
C VAL A 4 -14.09 0.98 -7.17
N CYS A 5 -13.31 1.41 -6.17
CA CYS A 5 -12.20 0.66 -5.59
C CYS A 5 -12.66 -0.01 -4.29
N LEU A 6 -12.59 -1.33 -4.25
CA LEU A 6 -12.94 -2.14 -3.07
C LEU A 6 -11.69 -2.46 -2.28
N GLY A 7 -11.44 -1.70 -1.22
CA GLY A 7 -10.28 -1.72 -0.35
C GLY A 7 -9.53 -0.40 -0.35
N GLY A 8 -9.46 0.24 0.83
CA GLY A 8 -8.80 1.53 1.10
C GLY A 8 -7.33 1.40 1.51
N GLY A 9 -6.65 0.35 1.05
CA GLY A 9 -5.21 0.22 1.16
C GLY A 9 -4.46 1.13 0.19
N PRO A 10 -3.10 1.13 0.23
CA PRO A 10 -2.30 2.00 -0.64
C PRO A 10 -2.63 1.87 -2.13
N SER A 11 -2.92 0.66 -2.60
CA SER A 11 -3.24 0.40 -4.02
C SER A 11 -4.54 1.06 -4.46
N GLY A 12 -5.63 0.89 -3.69
CA GLY A 12 -6.92 1.49 -4.05
C GLY A 12 -6.91 3.00 -3.95
N LEU A 13 -6.29 3.56 -2.91
CA LEU A 13 -6.16 5.01 -2.73
C LEU A 13 -5.30 5.63 -3.84
N TYR A 14 -4.14 5.04 -4.12
CA TYR A 14 -3.23 5.59 -5.14
C TYR A 14 -3.78 5.46 -6.55
N LEU A 15 -4.48 4.35 -6.85
CA LEU A 15 -5.21 4.23 -8.11
C LEU A 15 -6.27 5.34 -8.26
N GLY A 16 -7.04 5.60 -7.20
CA GLY A 16 -8.02 6.69 -7.19
C GLY A 16 -7.38 8.06 -7.49
N ILE A 17 -6.22 8.34 -6.90
CA ILE A 17 -5.42 9.53 -7.18
C ILE A 17 -5.04 9.58 -8.67
N CYS A 18 -4.45 8.51 -9.20
CA CYS A 18 -4.02 8.43 -10.61
C CYS A 18 -5.17 8.65 -11.59
N LEU A 19 -6.33 8.04 -11.34
CA LEU A 19 -7.52 8.19 -12.17
C LEU A 19 -8.02 9.64 -12.21
N LYS A 20 -8.06 10.31 -11.07
CA LYS A 20 -8.47 11.72 -10.96
C LYS A 20 -7.45 12.68 -11.58
N LEU A 21 -6.16 12.34 -11.54
CA LEU A 21 -5.12 13.13 -12.22
C LEU A 21 -5.20 12.97 -13.74
N GLN A 22 -5.54 11.77 -14.22
CA GLN A 22 -5.69 11.50 -15.65
C GLN A 22 -6.92 12.20 -16.23
N ASP A 23 -8.05 12.10 -15.55
CA ASP A 23 -9.30 12.76 -15.94
C ASP A 23 -10.11 13.16 -14.69
N PRO A 24 -10.16 14.45 -14.34
CA PRO A 24 -10.91 14.94 -13.17
C PRO A 24 -12.42 14.68 -13.25
N THR A 25 -12.96 14.37 -14.42
CA THR A 25 -14.40 14.09 -14.60
C THR A 25 -14.80 12.68 -14.15
N HIS A 26 -13.83 11.79 -13.90
CA HIS A 26 -14.12 10.47 -13.35
C HIS A 26 -14.77 10.60 -11.96
N GLU A 27 -15.83 9.84 -11.75
CA GLU A 27 -16.42 9.62 -10.43
C GLU A 27 -15.72 8.43 -9.80
N VAL A 28 -14.85 8.69 -8.80
CA VAL A 28 -14.04 7.64 -8.16
C VAL A 28 -14.41 7.54 -6.71
N ALA A 29 -14.81 6.34 -6.26
CA ALA A 29 -15.12 6.03 -4.88
C ALA A 29 -14.26 4.87 -4.36
N VAL A 30 -13.75 5.00 -3.14
CA VAL A 30 -13.00 3.96 -2.43
C VAL A 30 -13.77 3.52 -1.21
N TYR A 31 -14.01 2.21 -1.08
CA TYR A 31 -14.71 1.62 0.07
C TYR A 31 -13.71 0.85 0.94
N GLU A 32 -13.68 1.17 2.23
CA GLU A 32 -12.79 0.54 3.22
C GLU A 32 -13.60 0.09 4.43
N ARG A 33 -13.42 -1.17 4.85
CA ARG A 33 -14.12 -1.76 6.00
C ARG A 33 -13.67 -1.22 7.35
N ASN A 34 -12.42 -0.76 7.44
CA ASN A 34 -11.83 -0.26 8.67
C ASN A 34 -12.07 1.25 8.80
N ARG A 35 -11.77 1.79 9.99
CA ARG A 35 -11.75 3.23 10.23
C ARG A 35 -10.54 3.88 9.53
N PRO A 36 -10.59 5.19 9.25
CA PRO A 36 -9.52 5.89 8.55
C PRO A 36 -8.16 5.86 9.26
N ASP A 37 -8.17 5.69 10.57
CA ASP A 37 -6.96 5.65 11.41
C ASP A 37 -6.43 4.24 11.70
N ASP A 38 -7.16 3.21 11.28
CA ASP A 38 -6.74 1.84 11.47
C ASP A 38 -5.69 1.46 10.42
N THR A 39 -4.65 0.75 10.85
CA THR A 39 -3.62 0.21 9.96
C THR A 39 -3.06 -1.09 10.50
N PHE A 40 -2.67 -1.97 9.60
CA PHE A 40 -2.00 -3.22 9.92
C PHE A 40 -0.53 -3.14 9.49
N GLY A 41 0.40 -3.39 10.43
CA GLY A 41 1.82 -3.23 10.24
C GLY A 41 2.34 -1.83 10.64
N TRP A 42 3.67 -1.71 10.74
CA TRP A 42 4.35 -0.56 11.32
C TRP A 42 4.82 0.45 10.28
N GLY A 43 5.47 -0.06 9.24
CA GLY A 43 6.08 0.77 8.23
C GLY A 43 6.05 0.12 6.85
N VAL A 44 6.42 0.92 5.87
CA VAL A 44 6.68 0.48 4.50
C VAL A 44 8.07 0.95 4.11
N VAL A 45 8.74 0.13 3.31
CA VAL A 45 10.04 0.46 2.74
C VAL A 45 9.87 0.50 1.22
N PHE A 46 10.41 1.55 0.63
CA PHE A 46 10.41 1.76 -0.81
C PHE A 46 11.84 1.77 -1.34
N SER A 47 12.01 1.37 -2.60
CA SER A 47 13.22 1.62 -3.36
C SER A 47 13.17 3.03 -3.97
N ASP A 48 14.33 3.57 -4.34
CA ASP A 48 14.43 4.86 -5.05
C ASP A 48 13.56 4.87 -6.31
N GLN A 49 13.54 3.77 -7.07
CA GLN A 49 12.70 3.66 -8.27
C GLN A 49 11.21 3.85 -7.96
N THR A 50 10.73 3.33 -6.84
CA THR A 50 9.33 3.51 -6.42
C THR A 50 9.03 4.97 -6.11
N VAL A 51 9.98 5.66 -5.46
CA VAL A 51 9.86 7.09 -5.14
C VAL A 51 9.87 7.93 -6.41
N ASP A 52 10.76 7.63 -7.36
CA ASP A 52 10.81 8.31 -8.65
C ASP A 52 9.48 8.16 -9.41
N ASN A 53 8.90 6.96 -9.42
CA ASN A 53 7.59 6.71 -10.03
C ASN A 53 6.48 7.52 -9.34
N LEU A 54 6.50 7.61 -8.00
CA LEU A 54 5.55 8.45 -7.24
C LEU A 54 5.70 9.92 -7.60
N LEU A 55 6.94 10.43 -7.65
CA LEU A 55 7.25 11.82 -8.01
C LEU A 55 6.85 12.17 -9.45
N GLN A 56 6.98 11.23 -10.38
CA GLN A 56 6.58 11.42 -11.78
C GLN A 56 5.05 11.39 -11.94
N THR A 57 4.35 10.50 -11.25
CA THR A 57 2.91 10.29 -11.41
C THR A 57 2.09 11.34 -10.65
N ASP A 58 2.43 11.58 -9.38
CA ASP A 58 1.83 12.63 -8.53
C ASP A 58 2.93 13.34 -7.72
N PRO A 59 3.53 14.40 -8.28
CA PRO A 59 4.56 15.17 -7.59
C PRO A 59 4.15 15.67 -6.21
N VAL A 60 2.85 15.93 -6.00
CA VAL A 60 2.33 16.42 -4.71
C VAL A 60 2.44 15.35 -3.63
N SER A 61 1.94 14.14 -3.90
CA SER A 61 2.07 13.02 -2.96
C SER A 61 3.53 12.62 -2.78
N GLY A 62 4.29 12.51 -3.88
CA GLY A 62 5.70 12.13 -3.83
C GLY A 62 6.53 13.08 -2.96
N GLN A 63 6.40 14.40 -3.15
CA GLN A 63 7.12 15.40 -2.34
C GLN A 63 6.71 15.41 -0.86
N ARG A 64 5.42 15.17 -0.55
CA ARG A 64 4.95 15.04 0.83
C ARG A 64 5.60 13.85 1.51
N MET A 65 5.63 12.70 0.83
CA MET A 65 6.23 11.48 1.37
C MET A 65 7.74 11.62 1.56
N VAL A 66 8.46 12.15 0.56
CA VAL A 66 9.93 12.35 0.62
C VAL A 66 10.35 13.21 1.81
N LYS A 67 9.56 14.21 2.20
CA LYS A 67 9.86 15.07 3.36
C LYS A 67 9.83 14.33 4.70
N GLU A 68 9.11 13.22 4.78
CA GLU A 68 8.92 12.45 6.04
C GLU A 68 9.66 11.10 6.02
N PHE A 69 10.35 10.78 4.92
CA PHE A 69 11.10 9.53 4.80
C PHE A 69 12.34 9.50 5.69
N ILE A 70 12.63 8.30 6.19
CA ILE A 70 13.97 7.95 6.66
C ILE A 70 14.67 7.24 5.52
N HIS A 71 15.84 7.73 5.14
CA HIS A 71 16.63 7.19 4.04
C HIS A 71 17.84 6.42 4.57
N TRP A 72 18.14 5.28 3.96
CA TRP A 72 19.32 4.47 4.21
C TRP A 72 20.05 4.18 2.90
N ASP A 73 21.28 4.67 2.80
CA ASP A 73 22.18 4.34 1.68
C ASP A 73 22.86 2.99 1.86
N MET A 74 22.96 2.53 3.11
CA MET A 74 23.66 1.32 3.49
C MET A 74 22.69 0.20 3.84
N ILE A 75 23.13 -1.03 3.51
CA ILE A 75 22.51 -2.27 3.98
C ILE A 75 23.53 -3.02 4.83
N ASP A 76 23.12 -3.45 6.02
CA ASP A 76 23.86 -4.38 6.85
C ASP A 76 23.21 -5.76 6.83
N CYS A 77 23.94 -6.77 6.38
CA CYS A 77 23.53 -8.17 6.45
C CYS A 77 24.32 -8.86 7.55
N HIS A 78 23.63 -9.24 8.62
CA HIS A 78 24.18 -10.05 9.70
C HIS A 78 23.94 -11.53 9.38
N PHE A 79 25.01 -12.32 9.27
CA PHE A 79 24.94 -13.75 8.99
C PHE A 79 26.06 -14.49 9.75
N LYS A 80 25.71 -15.46 10.57
CA LYS A 80 26.66 -16.29 11.35
C LYS A 80 27.69 -15.48 12.16
N GLY A 81 27.26 -14.37 12.75
CA GLY A 81 28.11 -13.50 13.55
C GLY A 81 28.99 -12.52 12.77
N GLU A 82 28.98 -12.58 11.45
CA GLU A 82 29.63 -11.62 10.56
C GLU A 82 28.65 -10.57 10.10
N VAL A 83 29.14 -9.36 9.82
CA VAL A 83 28.37 -8.27 9.25
C VAL A 83 28.98 -7.91 7.90
N GLN A 84 28.17 -8.05 6.86
CA GLN A 84 28.51 -7.57 5.52
C GLN A 84 27.75 -6.30 5.24
N ARG A 85 28.48 -5.21 4.97
CA ARG A 85 27.91 -3.90 4.62
C ARG A 85 28.06 -3.64 3.13
N SER A 86 26.99 -3.15 2.52
CA SER A 86 26.94 -2.72 1.14
C SER A 86 26.35 -1.31 1.04
N ASP A 87 26.82 -0.52 0.10
CA ASP A 87 26.35 0.84 -0.18
C ASP A 87 25.64 0.96 -1.53
N GLY A 88 25.13 2.15 -1.84
CA GLY A 88 24.46 2.43 -3.11
C GLY A 88 23.04 1.83 -3.22
N HIS A 89 22.42 1.51 -2.09
CA HIS A 89 21.06 0.98 -2.05
C HIS A 89 20.12 2.03 -1.46
N GLY A 90 19.39 2.75 -2.27
CA GLY A 90 18.43 3.71 -1.79
C GLY A 90 17.18 3.05 -1.19
N PHE A 91 17.19 2.72 0.11
CA PHE A 91 16.00 2.32 0.84
C PHE A 91 15.42 3.49 1.63
N ILE A 92 14.12 3.62 1.55
CA ILE A 92 13.38 4.72 2.15
C ILE A 92 12.25 4.15 2.99
N GLY A 93 12.19 4.53 4.27
CA GLY A 93 11.18 4.07 5.22
C GLY A 93 10.19 5.16 5.59
N LEU A 94 8.91 4.79 5.66
CA LEU A 94 7.83 5.64 6.12
C LEU A 94 6.87 4.86 7.02
N GLY A 95 6.37 5.49 8.08
CA GLY A 95 5.31 4.91 8.89
C GLY A 95 4.05 4.66 8.06
N ARG A 96 3.54 3.41 8.08
CA ARG A 96 2.38 3.01 7.26
C ARG A 96 1.14 3.86 7.53
N LYS A 97 0.85 4.16 8.80
CA LYS A 97 -0.28 5.02 9.16
C LYS A 97 -0.14 6.41 8.53
N ARG A 98 1.06 6.99 8.59
CA ARG A 98 1.32 8.32 8.04
C ARG A 98 1.17 8.34 6.52
N MET A 99 1.67 7.31 5.84
CA MET A 99 1.47 7.15 4.40
C MET A 99 -0.01 7.12 4.02
N LEU A 100 -0.82 6.32 4.72
CA LEU A 100 -2.27 6.25 4.46
C LEU A 100 -2.95 7.60 4.67
N GLN A 101 -2.60 8.33 5.73
CA GLN A 101 -3.13 9.67 5.99
C GLN A 101 -2.83 10.63 4.83
N MET A 102 -1.59 10.64 4.32
CA MET A 102 -1.22 11.46 3.16
C MET A 102 -2.03 11.09 1.91
N LEU A 103 -2.23 9.79 1.66
CA LEU A 103 -3.04 9.33 0.54
C LEU A 103 -4.51 9.71 0.71
N HIS A 104 -5.07 9.62 1.93
CA HIS A 104 -6.44 10.09 2.22
C HIS A 104 -6.60 11.60 1.98
N GLU A 105 -5.63 12.40 2.44
CA GLU A 105 -5.61 13.84 2.21
C GLU A 105 -5.62 14.14 0.71
N ARG A 106 -4.73 13.46 -0.04
CA ARG A 106 -4.62 13.67 -1.48
C ARG A 106 -5.87 13.21 -2.25
N CYS A 107 -6.47 12.10 -1.87
CA CYS A 107 -7.74 11.64 -2.41
C CYS A 107 -8.84 12.70 -2.27
N ARG A 108 -8.97 13.27 -1.06
CA ARG A 108 -9.96 14.33 -0.80
C ARG A 108 -9.70 15.60 -1.63
N GLU A 109 -8.44 16.02 -1.75
CA GLU A 109 -8.05 17.17 -2.59
C GLU A 109 -8.45 17.01 -4.06
N LEU A 110 -8.39 15.77 -4.57
CA LEU A 110 -8.73 15.45 -5.95
C LEU A 110 -10.20 15.08 -6.16
N GLY A 111 -10.99 15.04 -5.08
CA GLY A 111 -12.41 14.68 -5.16
C GLY A 111 -12.66 13.18 -5.33
N VAL A 112 -11.75 12.32 -4.81
CA VAL A 112 -12.03 10.89 -4.63
C VAL A 112 -12.92 10.72 -3.40
N GLU A 113 -14.05 10.05 -3.53
CA GLU A 113 -14.93 9.74 -2.41
C GLU A 113 -14.35 8.60 -1.56
N LEU A 114 -14.25 8.82 -0.24
CA LEU A 114 -13.73 7.83 0.70
C LEU A 114 -14.84 7.39 1.67
N HIS A 115 -15.20 6.11 1.59
CA HIS A 115 -16.19 5.49 2.46
C HIS A 115 -15.50 4.52 3.41
N PHE A 116 -15.37 4.94 4.69
CA PHE A 116 -14.82 4.10 5.75
C PHE A 116 -15.92 3.38 6.51
N GLU A 117 -15.53 2.31 7.25
CA GLU A 117 -16.47 1.43 7.97
C GLU A 117 -17.55 0.86 7.03
N ALA A 118 -17.16 0.71 5.75
CA ALA A 118 -18.02 0.30 4.65
C ALA A 118 -17.58 -1.07 4.14
N GLU A 119 -17.97 -2.11 4.87
CA GLU A 119 -17.71 -3.48 4.44
C GLU A 119 -18.51 -3.82 3.18
N PHE A 120 -17.96 -4.69 2.37
CA PHE A 120 -18.56 -5.20 1.13
C PHE A 120 -18.39 -6.71 1.01
N SER A 121 -19.24 -7.30 0.20
CA SER A 121 -19.23 -8.71 -0.17
C SER A 121 -19.10 -8.89 -1.68
N PRO A 122 -18.79 -10.09 -2.20
CA PRO A 122 -18.79 -10.37 -3.64
C PRO A 122 -20.13 -10.06 -4.32
N GLU A 123 -21.25 -10.28 -3.64
CA GLU A 123 -22.60 -10.01 -4.16
C GLU A 123 -22.83 -8.51 -4.40
N ASP A 124 -22.16 -7.63 -3.65
CA ASP A 124 -22.26 -6.17 -3.82
C ASP A 124 -21.77 -5.70 -5.20
N VAL A 125 -20.89 -6.46 -5.85
CA VAL A 125 -20.39 -6.18 -7.21
C VAL A 125 -21.55 -6.07 -8.19
N ASN A 126 -22.51 -6.98 -8.12
CA ASN A 126 -23.65 -7.05 -9.03
C ASN A 126 -24.93 -6.40 -8.47
N THR A 127 -24.88 -5.84 -7.27
CA THR A 127 -26.03 -5.21 -6.60
C THR A 127 -25.73 -3.76 -6.24
N ARG A 128 -25.04 -3.52 -5.15
CA ARG A 128 -24.72 -2.18 -4.64
C ARG A 128 -23.86 -1.36 -5.60
N PHE A 129 -22.98 -2.01 -6.37
CA PHE A 129 -22.06 -1.35 -7.31
C PHE A 129 -22.39 -1.63 -8.78
N ALA A 130 -23.59 -2.14 -9.07
CA ALA A 130 -24.01 -2.54 -10.42
C ALA A 130 -24.02 -1.39 -11.45
N ASP A 131 -24.03 -0.15 -10.99
CA ASP A 131 -24.00 1.05 -11.84
C ASP A 131 -22.57 1.60 -12.06
N ALA A 132 -21.54 0.93 -11.53
CA ALA A 132 -20.16 1.29 -11.79
C ALA A 132 -19.71 0.80 -13.18
N ASP A 133 -19.00 1.66 -13.91
CA ASP A 133 -18.38 1.26 -15.18
C ASP A 133 -17.21 0.30 -14.96
N VAL A 134 -16.49 0.48 -13.85
CA VAL A 134 -15.33 -0.37 -13.46
C VAL A 134 -15.32 -0.57 -11.96
N ILE A 135 -15.12 -1.83 -11.53
CA ILE A 135 -14.90 -2.20 -10.14
C ILE A 135 -13.49 -2.78 -10.01
N VAL A 136 -12.70 -2.24 -9.09
CA VAL A 136 -11.33 -2.66 -8.83
C VAL A 136 -11.23 -3.32 -7.46
N ALA A 137 -10.91 -4.62 -7.44
CA ALA A 137 -10.64 -5.35 -6.21
C ALA A 137 -9.23 -4.99 -5.68
N SER A 138 -9.17 -4.10 -4.71
CA SER A 138 -7.95 -3.66 -4.01
C SER A 138 -7.96 -4.06 -2.52
N ASP A 139 -8.69 -5.12 -2.18
CA ASP A 139 -8.95 -5.61 -0.83
C ASP A 139 -7.83 -6.52 -0.26
N GLY A 140 -6.69 -6.57 -0.96
CA GLY A 140 -5.43 -7.10 -0.46
C GLY A 140 -5.26 -8.62 -0.60
N LEU A 141 -4.31 -9.15 0.18
CA LEU A 141 -3.87 -10.55 0.06
C LEU A 141 -5.02 -11.55 0.24
N ASN A 142 -5.92 -11.28 1.17
CA ASN A 142 -7.08 -12.13 1.48
C ASN A 142 -8.35 -11.66 0.75
N SER A 143 -8.21 -11.18 -0.49
CA SER A 143 -9.30 -10.63 -1.28
C SER A 143 -10.52 -11.55 -1.31
N LYS A 144 -11.67 -11.03 -0.87
CA LYS A 144 -12.95 -11.71 -0.95
C LYS A 144 -13.44 -11.79 -2.39
N ILE A 145 -13.18 -10.74 -3.18
CA ILE A 145 -13.61 -10.65 -4.57
C ILE A 145 -12.86 -11.69 -5.41
N ARG A 146 -11.52 -11.71 -5.35
CA ARG A 146 -10.72 -12.72 -6.06
C ARG A 146 -11.10 -14.14 -5.64
N ASN A 147 -11.29 -14.38 -4.35
CA ASN A 147 -11.58 -15.72 -3.83
C ASN A 147 -12.99 -16.20 -4.17
N SER A 148 -13.92 -15.31 -4.57
CA SER A 148 -15.27 -15.70 -5.01
C SER A 148 -15.30 -16.31 -6.41
N ASP A 149 -14.26 -16.08 -7.23
CA ASP A 149 -14.17 -16.61 -8.59
C ASP A 149 -12.71 -16.83 -8.98
N LEU A 150 -12.11 -17.88 -8.41
CA LEU A 150 -10.70 -18.21 -8.65
C LEU A 150 -10.42 -18.63 -10.10
N GLU A 151 -11.42 -19.16 -10.79
CA GLU A 151 -11.29 -19.59 -12.20
C GLU A 151 -11.17 -18.39 -13.12
N THR A 152 -12.07 -17.41 -13.01
CA THR A 152 -12.02 -16.18 -13.81
C THR A 152 -10.72 -15.38 -13.57
N PHE A 153 -10.25 -15.33 -12.32
CA PHE A 153 -9.01 -14.65 -11.98
C PHE A 153 -7.72 -15.46 -12.25
N ASP A 154 -7.85 -16.72 -12.70
CA ASP A 154 -6.73 -17.65 -12.92
C ASP A 154 -5.72 -17.64 -11.76
N CYS A 155 -6.26 -17.76 -10.54
CA CYS A 155 -5.53 -17.49 -9.32
C CYS A 155 -4.86 -18.75 -8.78
N ASN A 156 -3.53 -18.73 -8.64
CA ASN A 156 -2.76 -19.74 -7.92
C ASN A 156 -2.31 -19.19 -6.55
N ILE A 157 -2.75 -19.84 -5.47
CA ILE A 157 -2.41 -19.47 -4.09
C ILE A 157 -1.52 -20.54 -3.49
N ASP A 158 -0.24 -20.22 -3.28
CA ASP A 158 0.72 -21.10 -2.60
C ASP A 158 0.88 -20.67 -1.13
N VAL A 159 0.33 -21.46 -0.23
CA VAL A 159 0.39 -21.20 1.22
C VAL A 159 1.64 -21.88 1.79
N ARG A 160 2.62 -21.08 2.17
CA ARG A 160 3.88 -21.56 2.77
C ARG A 160 3.70 -21.92 4.24
N SER A 161 4.54 -22.85 4.71
CA SER A 161 4.57 -23.25 6.12
C SER A 161 5.24 -22.24 7.04
N ASN A 162 6.06 -21.35 6.47
CA ASN A 162 6.77 -20.31 7.21
C ASN A 162 5.77 -19.38 7.91
N LYS A 163 6.13 -18.98 9.13
CA LYS A 163 5.39 -17.99 9.89
C LYS A 163 6.24 -16.74 10.03
N PHE A 164 5.59 -15.61 10.13
CA PHE A 164 6.23 -14.34 10.41
C PHE A 164 5.47 -13.56 11.47
N VAL A 165 6.16 -12.64 12.12
CA VAL A 165 5.58 -11.72 13.09
C VAL A 165 6.15 -10.33 12.86
N TRP A 166 5.33 -9.31 13.00
CA TRP A 166 5.77 -7.92 12.99
C TRP A 166 5.97 -7.44 14.43
N LEU A 167 7.19 -7.04 14.72
CA LEU A 167 7.55 -6.50 16.04
C LEU A 167 7.96 -5.04 15.91
N GLY A 168 7.49 -4.22 16.85
CA GLY A 168 7.93 -2.83 16.99
C GLY A 168 9.03 -2.73 18.05
N THR A 169 10.03 -1.89 17.82
CA THR A 169 11.06 -1.55 18.78
C THR A 169 11.27 -0.04 18.88
N LYS A 170 11.75 0.42 20.02
CA LYS A 170 12.21 1.82 20.22
C LYS A 170 13.66 2.03 19.80
N GLN A 171 14.38 0.95 19.45
CA GLN A 171 15.73 1.05 18.93
C GLN A 171 15.71 1.74 17.57
N THR A 172 16.60 2.68 17.36
CA THR A 172 16.77 3.40 16.10
C THR A 172 17.90 2.77 15.29
N PHE A 173 17.62 2.45 14.03
CA PHE A 173 18.58 1.96 13.04
C PHE A 173 18.83 3.10 12.05
N ARG A 174 19.79 3.99 12.35
CA ARG A 174 20.02 5.21 11.55
C ARG A 174 21.03 5.01 10.45
N ASP A 175 22.01 4.11 10.65
CA ASP A 175 23.18 4.01 9.81
C ASP A 175 22.96 3.09 8.59
N ALA A 176 22.11 2.07 8.73
CA ALA A 176 21.85 1.11 7.68
C ALA A 176 20.47 0.46 7.82
N PHE A 177 19.90 0.06 6.70
CA PHE A 177 18.80 -0.90 6.70
C PHE A 177 19.38 -2.28 7.02
N THR A 178 18.88 -2.95 8.05
CA THR A 178 19.54 -4.12 8.63
C THR A 178 18.74 -5.40 8.42
N PHE A 179 19.38 -6.38 7.80
CA PHE A 179 18.91 -7.77 7.73
C PHE A 179 19.68 -8.63 8.71
N ILE A 180 19.01 -9.48 9.46
CA ILE A 180 19.62 -10.42 10.41
C ILE A 180 19.12 -11.82 10.05
N PHE A 181 20.07 -12.70 9.72
CA PHE A 181 19.82 -14.10 9.41
C PHE A 181 20.44 -14.98 10.50
N GLU A 182 19.61 -15.69 11.24
CA GLU A 182 20.00 -16.61 12.30
C GLU A 182 19.60 -18.04 11.89
N GLU A 183 20.50 -19.01 12.13
CA GLU A 183 20.16 -20.43 12.04
C GLU A 183 19.45 -20.84 13.34
N THR A 184 18.25 -21.45 13.23
CA THR A 184 17.49 -22.01 14.34
C THR A 184 17.55 -23.51 14.37
#